data_dce25718c9500c64f0a38b066c5ceac3
#
_entry.id   dce25718c9500c64f0a38b066c5ceac3
#
_cell.length_a   1.000
_cell.length_b   1.000
_cell.length_c   1.000
_cell.angle_alpha   90.00
_cell.angle_beta   90.00
_cell.angle_gamma   90.00
#
_symmetry.space_group_name_H-M   'P 1'
#
loop_
_entity.id
_entity.type
_entity.pdbx_description
1 polymer ?
#
loop_
_entity_poly.entity_id
_entity_poly.type
_entity_poly.pdbx_seq_one_letter_code
_entity_poly.pdbx_strand_id
1 'polypeptide(L)'
;MLPFSLNLRPGEPVADQVVYAVTRAVVSGQLRPGDRFPSVRALSQELKVNPNTAQRIVALLTDARLLAVEPGIGTVVTAVGERGAAPKKVEIAAVGERFAEPLVVEARRVGLTLTDLLDLVRGRWKRLDDENKPR
;
A
#
# COMPACT_ATOMS: atom_id res chain seq x y z
N MET A 1 -16.90 -4.31 8.40
CA MET A 1 -15.94 -3.23 8.65
C MET A 1 -14.57 -3.62 8.11
N LEU A 2 -13.94 -2.74 7.34
CA LEU A 2 -12.64 -3.02 6.77
C LEU A 2 -11.53 -2.89 7.84
N PRO A 3 -10.51 -3.76 7.82
CA PRO A 3 -9.41 -3.71 8.78
C PRO A 3 -8.35 -2.65 8.45
N PHE A 4 -8.64 -1.76 7.51
CA PHE A 4 -7.76 -0.68 7.08
C PHE A 4 -8.57 0.58 6.79
N SER A 5 -7.93 1.74 6.87
CA SER A 5 -8.58 3.02 6.60
C SER A 5 -8.71 3.24 5.09
N LEU A 6 -9.91 3.58 4.65
CA LEU A 6 -10.19 3.83 3.25
C LEU A 6 -11.08 5.07 3.12
N ASN A 7 -10.70 5.97 2.24
CA ASN A 7 -11.46 7.17 1.92
C ASN A 7 -11.48 7.30 0.39
N LEU A 8 -12.54 6.76 -0.22
CA LEU A 8 -12.64 6.73 -1.68
C LEU A 8 -12.90 8.12 -2.25
N ARG A 9 -12.18 8.44 -3.33
CA ARG A 9 -12.32 9.69 -4.08
C ARG A 9 -13.07 9.42 -5.38
N PRO A 10 -14.11 10.22 -5.69
CA PRO A 10 -14.82 10.05 -6.96
C PRO A 10 -13.90 10.30 -8.16
N GLY A 11 -14.16 9.60 -9.26
CA GLY A 11 -13.44 9.79 -10.52
C GLY A 11 -12.11 9.07 -10.62
N GLU A 12 -11.64 8.42 -9.56
CA GLU A 12 -10.44 7.59 -9.58
C GLU A 12 -10.81 6.10 -9.49
N PRO A 13 -10.04 5.20 -10.12
CA PRO A 13 -10.32 3.77 -10.05
C PRO A 13 -10.33 3.26 -8.61
N VAL A 14 -11.40 2.57 -8.23
CA VAL A 14 -11.56 2.03 -6.87
C VAL A 14 -10.45 1.03 -6.55
N ALA A 15 -10.12 0.15 -7.50
CA ALA A 15 -9.09 -0.86 -7.29
C ALA A 15 -7.74 -0.23 -6.90
N ASP A 16 -7.32 0.81 -7.60
CA ASP A 16 -6.05 1.49 -7.32
C ASP A 16 -6.05 2.14 -5.94
N GLN A 17 -7.16 2.76 -5.55
CA GLN A 17 -7.30 3.38 -4.23
C GLN A 17 -7.26 2.35 -3.11
N VAL A 18 -7.90 1.19 -3.29
CA VAL A 18 -7.90 0.12 -2.29
C VAL A 18 -6.53 -0.51 -2.17
N VAL A 19 -5.86 -0.79 -3.29
CA VAL A 19 -4.49 -1.32 -3.30
C VAL A 19 -3.54 -0.37 -2.56
N TYR A 20 -3.63 0.92 -2.82
CA TYR A 20 -2.83 1.93 -2.12
C TYR A 20 -3.15 1.96 -0.61
N ALA A 21 -4.43 1.95 -0.24
CA ALA A 21 -4.85 1.99 1.17
C ALA A 21 -4.35 0.75 1.94
N VAL A 22 -4.42 -0.43 1.34
CA VAL A 22 -3.92 -1.67 1.95
C VAL A 22 -2.40 -1.64 2.06
N THR A 23 -1.69 -1.21 1.00
CA THR A 23 -0.23 -1.07 1.03
C THR A 23 0.20 -0.14 2.16
N ARG A 24 -0.48 1.01 2.27
CA ARG A 24 -0.21 1.98 3.34
C ARG A 24 -0.46 1.37 4.73
N ALA A 25 -1.55 0.65 4.90
CA ALA A 25 -1.89 -0.01 6.17
C ALA A 25 -0.85 -1.06 6.58
N VAL A 26 -0.33 -1.82 5.62
CA VAL A 26 0.72 -2.82 5.87
C VAL A 26 2.04 -2.13 6.23
N VAL A 27 2.42 -1.12 5.46
CA VAL A 27 3.68 -0.38 5.69
C VAL A 27 3.67 0.37 7.02
N SER A 28 2.53 0.97 7.40
CA SER A 28 2.39 1.70 8.66
C SER A 28 2.17 0.81 9.88
N GLY A 29 1.97 -0.50 9.69
CA GLY A 29 1.73 -1.45 10.79
C GLY A 29 0.28 -1.52 11.27
N GLN A 30 -0.65 -0.84 10.62
CA GLN A 30 -2.08 -0.98 10.90
C GLN A 30 -2.55 -2.42 10.62
N LEU A 31 -2.08 -2.99 9.51
CA LEU A 31 -2.19 -4.40 9.21
C LEU A 31 -0.85 -5.07 9.47
N ARG A 32 -0.86 -6.12 10.28
CA ARG A 32 0.36 -6.83 10.70
C ARG A 32 0.49 -8.18 10.03
N PRO A 33 1.71 -8.71 9.84
CA PRO A 33 1.88 -10.06 9.32
C PRO A 33 1.07 -11.06 10.12
N GLY A 34 0.35 -11.94 9.40
CA GLY A 34 -0.52 -12.93 10.00
C GLY A 34 -1.96 -12.46 10.24
N ASP A 35 -2.24 -11.18 10.16
CA ASP A 35 -3.61 -10.68 10.26
C ASP A 35 -4.45 -11.23 9.12
N ARG A 36 -5.70 -11.62 9.42
CA ARG A 36 -6.63 -12.07 8.40
C ARG A 36 -7.08 -10.90 7.54
N PHE A 37 -7.13 -11.13 6.23
CA PHE A 37 -7.68 -10.19 5.27
C PHE A 37 -9.07 -10.63 4.86
N PRO A 38 -10.02 -9.70 4.62
CA PRO A 38 -11.37 -10.06 4.22
C PRO A 38 -11.39 -10.96 2.98
N SER A 39 -12.33 -11.90 2.94
CA SER A 39 -12.57 -12.71 1.73
C SER A 39 -13.01 -11.81 0.57
N VAL A 40 -12.89 -12.32 -0.65
CA VAL A 40 -13.38 -11.60 -1.84
C VAL A 40 -14.84 -11.20 -1.66
N ARG A 41 -15.67 -12.10 -1.14
CA ARG A 41 -17.09 -11.84 -0.88
C ARG A 41 -17.29 -10.71 0.13
N ALA A 42 -16.60 -10.77 1.27
CA ALA A 42 -16.69 -9.73 2.30
C ALA A 42 -16.18 -8.38 1.79
N LEU A 43 -15.06 -8.38 1.07
CA LEU A 43 -14.49 -7.18 0.47
C LEU A 43 -15.46 -6.56 -0.54
N SER A 44 -16.06 -7.37 -1.40
CA SER A 44 -17.06 -6.94 -2.37
C SER A 44 -18.25 -6.26 -1.68
N GLN A 45 -18.77 -6.86 -0.63
CA GLN A 45 -19.90 -6.32 0.13
C GLN A 45 -19.55 -5.01 0.85
N GLU A 46 -18.39 -4.96 1.50
CA GLU A 46 -17.94 -3.77 2.23
C GLU A 46 -17.64 -2.59 1.31
N LEU A 47 -17.03 -2.85 0.15
CA LEU A 47 -16.70 -1.81 -0.83
C LEU A 47 -17.89 -1.47 -1.74
N LYS A 48 -18.93 -2.30 -1.75
CA LYS A 48 -20.07 -2.19 -2.68
C LYS A 48 -19.62 -2.19 -4.15
N VAL A 49 -18.74 -3.13 -4.47
CA VAL A 49 -18.20 -3.34 -5.82
C VAL A 49 -18.54 -4.72 -6.32
N ASN A 50 -18.43 -4.91 -7.65
CA ASN A 50 -18.59 -6.22 -8.27
C ASN A 50 -17.57 -7.21 -7.67
N PRO A 51 -17.96 -8.48 -7.42
CA PRO A 51 -17.00 -9.50 -6.95
C PRO A 51 -15.77 -9.65 -7.83
N ASN A 52 -15.88 -9.45 -9.13
CA ASN A 52 -14.72 -9.48 -10.03
C ASN A 52 -13.72 -8.36 -9.72
N THR A 53 -14.21 -7.18 -9.35
CA THR A 53 -13.34 -6.06 -8.91
C THR A 53 -12.64 -6.41 -7.59
N ALA A 54 -13.37 -6.96 -6.63
CA ALA A 54 -12.80 -7.40 -5.35
C ALA A 54 -11.74 -8.50 -5.56
N GLN A 55 -12.01 -9.46 -6.45
CA GLN A 55 -11.06 -10.51 -6.79
C GLN A 55 -9.79 -9.95 -7.42
N ARG A 56 -9.92 -8.97 -8.32
CA ARG A 56 -8.78 -8.29 -8.93
C ARG A 56 -7.94 -7.57 -7.89
N ILE A 57 -8.57 -6.90 -6.93
CA ILE A 57 -7.86 -6.21 -5.83
C ILE A 57 -7.03 -7.22 -5.05
N VAL A 58 -7.62 -8.34 -4.63
CA VAL A 58 -6.93 -9.40 -3.89
C VAL A 58 -5.78 -9.98 -4.71
N ALA A 59 -6.00 -10.20 -6.02
CA ALA A 59 -4.95 -10.69 -6.92
C ALA A 59 -3.78 -9.71 -7.03
N LEU A 60 -4.05 -8.42 -7.16
CA LEU A 60 -3.01 -7.39 -7.22
C LEU A 60 -2.19 -7.33 -5.92
N LEU A 61 -2.87 -7.44 -4.77
CA LEU A 61 -2.20 -7.45 -3.47
C LEU A 61 -1.38 -8.72 -3.25
N THR A 62 -1.85 -9.85 -3.75
CA THR A 62 -1.12 -11.12 -3.70
C THR A 62 0.12 -11.09 -4.59
N ASP A 63 -0.02 -10.56 -5.81
CA ASP A 63 1.10 -10.39 -6.74
C ASP A 63 2.16 -9.43 -6.17
N ALA A 64 1.73 -8.41 -5.43
CA ALA A 64 2.63 -7.49 -4.74
C ALA A 64 3.23 -8.09 -3.45
N ARG A 65 2.90 -9.34 -3.12
CA ARG A 65 3.36 -10.06 -1.93
C ARG A 65 2.95 -9.42 -0.61
N LEU A 66 1.83 -8.69 -0.62
CA LEU A 66 1.24 -8.13 0.60
C LEU A 66 0.26 -9.10 1.24
N LEU A 67 -0.31 -10.01 0.46
CA LEU A 67 -1.23 -11.05 0.92
C LEU A 67 -0.76 -12.42 0.44
N ALA A 68 -1.09 -13.44 1.22
CA ALA A 68 -0.89 -14.84 0.85
C ALA A 68 -2.07 -15.67 1.33
N VAL A 69 -2.34 -16.78 0.65
CA VAL A 69 -3.37 -17.74 1.07
C VAL A 69 -2.70 -18.81 1.94
N GLU A 70 -3.20 -18.95 3.17
CA GLU A 70 -2.77 -20.04 4.05
C GLU A 70 -3.85 -21.11 4.12
N PRO A 71 -3.52 -22.38 3.82
CA PRO A 71 -4.48 -23.49 3.91
C PRO A 71 -5.12 -23.58 5.29
N GLY A 72 -6.44 -23.70 5.34
CA GLY A 72 -7.20 -23.80 6.58
C GLY A 72 -7.46 -22.49 7.31
N ILE A 73 -6.82 -21.41 6.90
CA ILE A 73 -6.97 -20.09 7.54
C ILE A 73 -7.62 -19.09 6.60
N GLY A 74 -7.18 -19.04 5.34
CA GLY A 74 -7.64 -18.09 4.33
C GLY A 74 -6.57 -17.11 3.93
N THR A 75 -6.98 -15.92 3.50
CA THR A 75 -6.05 -14.86 3.09
C THR A 75 -5.52 -14.11 4.30
N VAL A 76 -4.20 -13.98 4.38
CA VAL A 76 -3.51 -13.31 5.47
C VAL A 76 -2.52 -12.28 4.95
N VAL A 77 -2.21 -11.32 5.79
CA VAL A 77 -1.19 -10.29 5.51
C VAL A 77 0.20 -10.93 5.65
N THR A 78 1.07 -10.67 4.68
CA THR A 78 2.46 -11.12 4.71
C THR A 78 3.38 -10.08 5.35
N ALA A 79 4.60 -10.48 5.69
CA ALA A 79 5.62 -9.53 6.10
C ALA A 79 6.06 -8.68 4.90
N VAL A 80 6.04 -7.35 5.06
CA VAL A 80 6.57 -6.43 4.04
C VAL A 80 8.08 -6.34 4.22
N GLY A 81 8.78 -6.78 3.19
CA GLY A 81 10.23 -6.80 3.19
C GLY A 81 10.76 -7.61 4.38
N GLU A 82 11.64 -8.54 4.16
CA GLU A 82 12.37 -9.13 5.27
C GLU A 82 13.30 -8.06 5.84
N ARG A 83 13.18 -7.81 7.15
CA ARG A 83 14.10 -6.89 7.82
C ARG A 83 15.53 -7.38 7.60
N GLY A 84 16.37 -6.54 7.00
CA GLY A 84 17.75 -6.85 6.70
C GLY A 84 17.99 -7.36 5.29
N ALA A 85 16.98 -7.65 4.49
CA ALA A 85 17.16 -7.94 3.07
C ALA A 85 17.27 -6.62 2.30
N ALA A 86 18.36 -6.46 1.55
CA ALA A 86 18.54 -5.32 0.67
C ALA A 86 17.58 -5.45 -0.52
N PRO A 87 16.91 -4.37 -0.94
CA PRO A 87 16.05 -4.41 -2.12
C PRO A 87 16.88 -4.73 -3.37
N LYS A 88 16.28 -5.44 -4.30
CA LYS A 88 16.93 -5.76 -5.58
C LYS A 88 17.03 -4.50 -6.44
N LYS A 89 18.05 -4.44 -7.31
CA LYS A 89 18.26 -3.30 -8.22
C LYS A 89 17.03 -3.01 -9.08
N VAL A 90 16.33 -4.06 -9.54
CA VAL A 90 15.13 -3.91 -10.35
C VAL A 90 13.98 -3.27 -9.56
N GLU A 91 13.89 -3.57 -8.27
CA GLU A 91 12.88 -2.98 -7.39
C GLU A 91 13.17 -1.50 -7.13
N ILE A 92 14.43 -1.15 -6.92
CA ILE A 92 14.87 0.24 -6.76
C ILE A 92 14.58 1.04 -8.02
N ALA A 93 14.93 0.50 -9.19
CA ALA A 93 14.68 1.16 -10.47
C ALA A 93 13.17 1.38 -10.70
N ALA A 94 12.34 0.41 -10.35
CA ALA A 94 10.88 0.53 -10.49
C ALA A 94 10.31 1.64 -9.59
N VAL A 95 10.80 1.77 -8.36
CA VAL A 95 10.41 2.88 -7.46
C VAL A 95 10.84 4.22 -8.06
N GLY A 96 12.05 4.28 -8.62
CA GLY A 96 12.57 5.48 -9.27
C GLY A 96 11.70 5.94 -10.43
N GLU A 97 11.39 5.03 -11.36
CA GLU A 97 10.60 5.37 -12.54
C GLU A 97 9.13 5.66 -12.22
N ARG A 98 8.54 4.80 -11.40
CA ARG A 98 7.09 4.86 -11.16
C ARG A 98 6.69 5.97 -10.20
N PHE A 99 7.51 6.27 -9.20
CA PHE A 99 7.14 7.20 -8.14
C PHE A 99 8.09 8.37 -7.98
N ALA A 100 9.40 8.15 -7.97
CA ALA A 100 10.36 9.22 -7.72
C ALA A 100 10.42 10.21 -8.87
N GLU A 101 10.48 9.75 -10.11
CA GLU A 101 10.55 10.65 -11.26
C GLU A 101 9.30 11.53 -11.40
N PRO A 102 8.06 10.99 -11.35
CA PRO A 102 6.87 11.84 -11.33
C PRO A 102 6.85 12.84 -10.18
N LEU A 103 7.32 12.44 -9.00
CA LEU A 103 7.42 13.33 -7.85
C LEU A 103 8.39 14.49 -8.12
N VAL A 104 9.55 14.21 -8.68
CA VAL A 104 10.54 15.24 -9.04
C VAL A 104 10.00 16.19 -10.08
N VAL A 105 9.34 15.67 -11.12
CA VAL A 105 8.72 16.47 -12.16
C VAL A 105 7.69 17.42 -11.56
N GLU A 106 6.82 16.93 -10.72
CA GLU A 106 5.79 17.75 -10.06
C GLU A 106 6.39 18.79 -9.11
N ALA A 107 7.39 18.39 -8.33
CA ALA A 107 8.10 19.30 -7.43
C ALA A 107 8.72 20.47 -8.19
N ARG A 108 9.36 20.19 -9.34
CA ARG A 108 9.94 21.23 -10.20
C ARG A 108 8.86 22.10 -10.80
N ARG A 109 7.73 21.52 -11.20
CA ARG A 109 6.61 22.28 -11.77
C ARG A 109 6.10 23.35 -10.80
N VAL A 110 6.01 23.04 -9.49
CA VAL A 110 5.53 23.98 -8.48
C VAL A 110 6.65 24.83 -7.86
N GLY A 111 7.89 24.65 -8.30
CA GLY A 111 9.02 25.48 -7.87
C GLY A 111 9.71 25.05 -6.59
N LEU A 112 9.54 23.81 -6.15
CA LEU A 112 10.26 23.30 -4.99
C LEU A 112 11.75 23.10 -5.31
N THR A 113 12.61 23.42 -4.35
CA THR A 113 14.02 23.04 -4.42
C THR A 113 14.22 21.59 -4.02
N LEU A 114 15.39 21.05 -4.31
CA LEU A 114 15.73 19.69 -3.84
C LEU A 114 15.65 19.58 -2.31
N THR A 115 16.14 20.60 -1.60
CA THR A 115 16.08 20.63 -0.14
C THR A 115 14.64 20.59 0.35
N ASP A 116 13.74 21.38 -0.25
CA ASP A 116 12.31 21.37 0.08
C ASP A 116 11.72 19.99 -0.11
N LEU A 117 12.03 19.36 -1.26
CA LEU A 117 11.50 18.02 -1.59
C LEU A 117 12.02 16.96 -0.61
N LEU A 118 13.30 17.00 -0.29
CA LEU A 118 13.88 16.07 0.69
C LEU A 118 13.25 16.23 2.08
N ASP A 119 13.01 17.45 2.52
CA ASP A 119 12.36 17.72 3.80
C ASP A 119 10.92 17.17 3.81
N LEU A 120 10.21 17.35 2.72
CA LEU A 120 8.86 16.82 2.56
C LEU A 120 8.84 15.30 2.64
N VAL A 121 9.76 14.64 1.94
CA VAL A 121 9.88 13.16 1.94
C VAL A 121 10.26 12.67 3.34
N ARG A 122 11.22 13.31 4.02
CA ARG A 122 11.60 12.96 5.39
C ARG A 122 10.43 13.07 6.37
N GLY A 123 9.63 14.11 6.23
CA GLY A 123 8.45 14.30 7.08
C GLY A 123 7.41 13.20 6.90
N ARG A 124 7.16 12.79 5.66
CA ARG A 124 6.22 11.69 5.35
C ARG A 124 6.75 10.35 5.84
N TRP A 125 8.04 10.10 5.69
CA TRP A 125 8.70 8.90 6.19
C TRP A 125 8.54 8.76 7.70
N LYS A 126 8.86 9.83 8.42
CA LYS A 126 8.73 9.88 9.88
C LYS A 126 7.29 9.65 10.34
N ARG A 127 6.32 10.20 9.64
CA ARG A 127 4.90 10.01 9.97
C ARG A 127 4.50 8.53 9.92
N LEU A 128 4.94 7.80 8.89
CA LEU A 128 4.67 6.37 8.78
C LEU A 128 5.35 5.57 9.89
N ASP A 129 6.57 5.94 10.27
CA ASP A 129 7.27 5.31 11.41
C ASP A 129 6.52 5.55 12.72
N ASP A 130 5.99 6.76 12.93
CA ASP A 130 5.24 7.09 14.14
C ASP A 130 3.91 6.33 14.22
N GLU A 131 3.25 6.11 13.08
CA GLU A 131 2.03 5.28 13.01
C GLU A 131 2.30 3.82 13.37
N ASN A 132 3.51 3.33 13.13
CA ASN A 132 3.92 1.95 13.41
C ASN A 132 4.37 1.71 14.86
N LYS A 133 4.48 2.76 15.66
CA LYS A 133 4.89 2.58 17.07
C LYS A 133 3.78 1.91 17.88
N PRO A 134 4.11 0.93 18.73
CA PRO A 134 3.13 0.35 19.63
C PRO A 134 2.60 1.44 20.58
N ARG A 135 1.32 1.42 20.80
CA ARG A 135 0.65 2.30 21.75
C ARG A 135 0.91 1.84 23.19
#